data_6fd8392870c950c73c05282abb03c045
#
_entry.id   6fd8392870c950c73c05282abb03c045
#
_cell.length_a   1.000
_cell.length_b   1.000
_cell.length_c   1.000
_cell.angle_alpha   90.00
_cell.angle_beta   90.00
_cell.angle_gamma   90.00
#
_symmetry.space_group_name_H-M   'P 1'
#
loop_
_entity.id
_entity.type
_entity.pdbx_description
1 polymer ?
#
loop_
_entity_poly.entity_id
_entity_poly.type
_entity_poly.pdbx_seq_one_letter_code
_entity_poly.pdbx_strand_id
1 'polypeptide(L)'
;MADPSSHLSRRDLLRSGLRGAGLLGVGAATGFLSGREAKAETVWQINPDLCIQCGRCATECVLEVSAVKCTHSFGMCGYCKLCTGYFEPEPVNLDEGAENQLCPTGALKREYIEDPYYEYSIIRELCVGCGKCVKGCNMFGNGSLYLQVGHERCLNCNICSIATACPAQAFVRVPADKPYLLRGKGKASGK
;
A
#
# COMPACT_ATOMS: atom_id res chain seq x y z
N MET A 1 -5.30 45.41 56.84
CA MET A 1 -3.83 45.44 56.93
C MET A 1 -3.40 44.00 57.06
N ALA A 2 -2.91 43.39 56.01
CA ALA A 2 -2.37 42.03 56.02
C ALA A 2 -0.88 42.11 56.28
N ASP A 3 -0.41 41.32 57.25
CA ASP A 3 0.99 41.27 57.73
C ASP A 3 1.89 40.64 56.66
N PRO A 4 2.97 41.30 56.19
CA PRO A 4 3.83 40.81 55.13
C PRO A 4 5.00 39.96 55.59
N SER A 5 4.95 39.35 56.77
CA SER A 5 6.08 38.57 57.30
C SER A 5 5.78 37.05 57.42
N SER A 6 5.36 36.42 56.34
CA SER A 6 5.39 34.95 56.27
C SER A 6 6.82 34.50 55.94
N HIS A 7 7.66 34.34 57.00
CA HIS A 7 8.95 33.70 56.87
C HIS A 7 8.77 32.27 56.38
N LEU A 8 9.05 32.01 55.13
CA LEU A 8 9.10 30.67 54.56
C LEU A 8 10.12 29.85 55.31
N SER A 9 9.63 28.87 56.08
CA SER A 9 10.51 27.93 56.76
C SER A 9 11.35 27.15 55.73
N ARG A 10 12.62 26.91 56.06
CA ARG A 10 13.51 26.06 55.22
C ARG A 10 12.84 24.72 54.87
N ARG A 11 12.00 24.20 55.78
CA ARG A 11 11.25 22.95 55.62
C ARG A 11 10.13 23.09 54.58
N ASP A 12 9.47 24.23 54.50
CA ASP A 12 8.42 24.50 53.53
C ASP A 12 8.99 24.74 52.12
N LEU A 13 10.13 25.36 52.05
CA LEU A 13 10.87 25.51 50.78
C LEU A 13 11.32 24.18 50.22
N LEU A 14 11.83 23.27 51.04
CA LEU A 14 12.22 21.92 50.60
C LEU A 14 11.00 21.10 50.16
N ARG A 15 9.89 21.18 50.90
CA ARG A 15 8.64 20.48 50.52
C ARG A 15 8.05 21.00 49.21
N SER A 16 8.07 22.31 49.02
CA SER A 16 7.57 22.94 47.76
C SER A 16 8.47 22.61 46.59
N GLY A 17 9.81 22.62 46.80
CA GLY A 17 10.78 22.20 45.79
C GLY A 17 10.62 20.74 45.37
N LEU A 18 10.40 19.82 46.33
CA LEU A 18 10.20 18.41 46.06
C LEU A 18 8.88 18.14 45.31
N ARG A 19 7.81 18.88 45.64
CA ARG A 19 6.54 18.80 44.93
C ARG A 19 6.65 19.34 43.51
N GLY A 20 7.36 20.48 43.33
CA GLY A 20 7.61 21.05 42.00
C GLY A 20 8.44 20.10 41.13
N ALA A 21 9.50 19.50 41.67
CA ALA A 21 10.33 18.51 40.95
C ALA A 21 9.53 17.26 40.56
N GLY A 22 8.65 16.76 41.47
CA GLY A 22 7.76 15.64 41.19
C GLY A 22 6.77 15.93 40.04
N LEU A 23 6.14 17.10 40.04
CA LEU A 23 5.22 17.51 38.97
C LEU A 23 5.91 17.68 37.63
N LEU A 24 7.13 18.26 37.62
CA LEU A 24 7.94 18.37 36.41
C LEU A 24 8.36 17.00 35.88
N GLY A 25 8.73 16.07 36.77
CA GLY A 25 9.08 14.70 36.37
C GLY A 25 7.92 13.94 35.77
N VAL A 26 6.72 14.04 36.35
CA VAL A 26 5.51 13.43 35.81
C VAL A 26 5.11 14.08 34.48
N GLY A 27 5.18 15.42 34.38
CA GLY A 27 4.89 16.15 33.16
C GLY A 27 5.86 15.80 32.00
N ALA A 28 7.16 15.66 32.30
CA ALA A 28 8.14 15.24 31.33
C ALA A 28 7.95 13.79 30.88
N ALA A 29 7.62 12.87 31.79
CA ALA A 29 7.34 11.48 31.48
C ALA A 29 6.08 11.32 30.62
N THR A 30 5.00 12.02 30.95
CA THR A 30 3.77 12.00 30.15
C THR A 30 3.98 12.63 28.77
N GLY A 31 4.69 13.77 28.69
CA GLY A 31 5.03 14.39 27.42
C GLY A 31 5.91 13.50 26.54
N PHE A 32 6.87 12.79 27.10
CA PHE A 32 7.73 11.85 26.39
C PHE A 32 6.94 10.62 25.89
N LEU A 33 6.02 10.09 26.70
CA LEU A 33 5.18 8.96 26.29
C LEU A 33 4.17 9.36 25.20
N SER A 34 3.54 10.53 25.32
CA SER A 34 2.61 11.04 24.30
C SER A 34 3.33 11.41 22.99
N GLY A 35 4.58 11.89 23.05
CA GLY A 35 5.39 12.16 21.86
C GLY A 35 5.84 10.91 21.10
N ARG A 36 5.77 9.72 21.71
CA ARG A 36 6.10 8.46 21.05
C ARG A 36 4.99 7.95 20.12
N GLU A 37 3.74 8.37 20.31
CA GLU A 37 2.62 7.95 19.49
C GLU A 37 2.48 8.72 18.16
N ALA A 38 3.25 9.78 17.97
CA ALA A 38 3.26 10.58 16.73
C ALA A 38 4.14 10.00 15.62
N LYS A 39 4.41 8.68 15.58
CA LYS A 39 4.90 8.05 14.35
C LYS A 39 3.73 8.07 13.39
N ALA A 40 3.82 8.89 12.35
CA ALA A 40 2.89 8.87 11.24
C ALA A 40 2.63 7.40 10.88
N GLU A 41 1.39 6.98 10.99
CA GLU A 41 0.99 5.62 10.66
C GLU A 41 1.42 5.33 9.22
N THR A 42 2.20 4.30 9.03
CA THR A 42 2.68 3.91 7.71
C THR A 42 2.10 2.57 7.32
N VAL A 43 1.85 2.42 6.03
CA VAL A 43 1.34 1.19 5.45
C VAL A 43 2.27 0.67 4.36
N TRP A 44 2.23 -0.63 4.11
CA TRP A 44 2.97 -1.23 3.02
C TRP A 44 2.32 -0.92 1.68
N GLN A 45 3.14 -0.56 0.69
CA GLN A 45 2.69 -0.39 -0.68
C GLN A 45 3.76 -0.87 -1.67
N ILE A 46 3.34 -1.17 -2.88
CA ILE A 46 4.22 -1.58 -3.97
C ILE A 46 4.54 -0.36 -4.82
N ASN A 47 5.83 -0.12 -5.03
CA ASN A 47 6.26 0.84 -6.05
C ASN A 47 6.13 0.18 -7.43
N PRO A 48 5.20 0.65 -8.29
CA PRO A 48 4.95 0.03 -9.58
C PRO A 48 6.11 0.16 -10.57
N ASP A 49 6.98 1.16 -10.38
CA ASP A 49 8.16 1.37 -11.24
C ASP A 49 9.31 0.40 -10.92
N LEU A 50 9.36 -0.13 -9.70
CA LEU A 50 10.34 -1.13 -9.28
C LEU A 50 9.82 -2.57 -9.45
N CYS A 51 8.51 -2.75 -9.55
CA CYS A 51 7.90 -4.07 -9.58
C CYS A 51 8.23 -4.83 -10.88
N ILE A 52 8.89 -5.98 -10.76
CA ILE A 52 9.26 -6.88 -11.88
C ILE A 52 8.23 -8.00 -12.11
N GLN A 53 7.08 -7.95 -11.51
CA GLN A 53 5.95 -8.89 -11.66
C GLN A 53 6.35 -10.38 -11.45
N CYS A 54 7.22 -10.67 -10.49
CA CYS A 54 7.78 -12.00 -10.25
C CYS A 54 6.78 -13.02 -9.69
N GLY A 55 5.60 -12.58 -9.24
CA GLY A 55 4.52 -13.44 -8.73
C GLY A 55 4.62 -13.81 -7.24
N ARG A 56 5.73 -13.55 -6.55
CA ARG A 56 5.92 -13.91 -5.13
C ARG A 56 4.88 -13.29 -4.19
N CYS A 57 4.26 -12.20 -4.59
CA CYS A 57 3.19 -11.59 -3.79
C CYS A 57 2.01 -12.54 -3.56
N ALA A 58 1.77 -13.49 -4.46
CA ALA A 58 0.69 -14.45 -4.34
C ALA A 58 0.98 -15.54 -3.29
N THR A 59 2.25 -15.90 -3.11
CA THR A 59 2.67 -17.05 -2.29
C THR A 59 3.27 -16.66 -0.94
N GLU A 60 3.89 -15.49 -0.85
CA GLU A 60 4.63 -15.07 0.34
C GLU A 60 3.79 -14.27 1.33
N CYS A 61 2.53 -13.97 1.00
CA CYS A 61 1.63 -13.31 1.94
C CYS A 61 1.25 -14.26 3.08
N VAL A 62 1.18 -13.75 4.30
CA VAL A 62 0.72 -14.52 5.48
C VAL A 62 -0.78 -14.85 5.41
N LEU A 63 -1.52 -14.16 4.55
CA LEU A 63 -2.93 -14.43 4.30
C LEU A 63 -3.07 -15.55 3.27
N GLU A 64 -4.09 -16.39 3.41
CA GLU A 64 -4.43 -17.45 2.45
C GLU A 64 -4.63 -16.88 1.04
N VAL A 65 -5.35 -15.77 0.92
CA VAL A 65 -5.44 -14.99 -0.31
C VAL A 65 -4.71 -13.67 -0.11
N SER A 66 -3.67 -13.45 -0.89
CA SER A 66 -2.82 -12.27 -0.78
C SER A 66 -3.59 -10.95 -0.73
N ALA A 67 -3.12 -10.03 0.11
CA ALA A 67 -3.60 -8.65 0.12
C ALA A 67 -3.18 -7.86 -1.13
N VAL A 68 -2.21 -8.36 -1.91
CA VAL A 68 -1.80 -7.73 -3.16
C VAL A 68 -2.84 -8.01 -4.24
N LYS A 69 -3.25 -6.97 -4.94
CA LYS A 69 -4.28 -7.02 -5.98
C LYS A 69 -3.79 -6.32 -7.23
N CYS A 70 -4.27 -6.80 -8.38
CA CYS A 70 -4.14 -6.06 -9.62
C CYS A 70 -5.03 -4.82 -9.58
N THR A 71 -4.54 -3.73 -10.16
CA THR A 71 -5.27 -2.48 -10.30
C THR A 71 -5.09 -1.97 -11.72
N HIS A 72 -6.13 -1.41 -12.29
CA HIS A 72 -6.11 -0.77 -13.60
C HIS A 72 -6.02 0.76 -13.43
N SER A 73 -5.11 1.41 -14.17
CA SER A 73 -4.96 2.87 -14.11
C SER A 73 -6.13 3.61 -14.75
N PHE A 74 -6.78 2.98 -15.73
CA PHE A 74 -7.89 3.54 -16.48
C PHE A 74 -9.04 2.54 -16.51
N GLY A 75 -10.27 3.00 -16.45
CA GLY A 75 -11.45 2.14 -16.58
C GLY A 75 -11.57 1.52 -17.97
N MET A 76 -11.23 2.28 -19.01
CA MET A 76 -11.26 1.81 -20.42
C MET A 76 -9.85 1.77 -21.02
N CYS A 77 -9.63 0.83 -21.95
CA CYS A 77 -8.39 0.67 -22.67
C CYS A 77 -8.64 0.25 -24.12
N GLY A 78 -8.07 1.00 -25.07
CA GLY A 78 -8.19 0.73 -26.50
C GLY A 78 -7.18 -0.26 -27.07
N TYR A 79 -6.29 -0.83 -26.23
CA TYR A 79 -5.19 -1.69 -26.70
C TYR A 79 -5.43 -3.18 -26.47
N CYS A 80 -6.66 -3.58 -26.25
CA CYS A 80 -7.00 -4.95 -25.87
C CYS A 80 -6.65 -6.00 -26.90
N LYS A 81 -6.71 -5.67 -28.18
CA LYS A 81 -6.31 -6.59 -29.28
C LYS A 81 -4.81 -6.90 -29.29
N LEU A 82 -3.99 -6.02 -28.70
CA LEU A 82 -2.54 -6.17 -28.62
C LEU A 82 -2.06 -6.58 -27.24
N CYS A 83 -2.99 -6.70 -26.30
CA CYS A 83 -2.73 -6.86 -24.88
C CYS A 83 -2.81 -8.32 -24.45
N THR A 84 -2.62 -8.54 -23.15
CA THR A 84 -2.55 -9.82 -22.45
C THR A 84 -3.71 -10.77 -22.69
N GLY A 85 -4.82 -10.28 -23.16
CA GLY A 85 -5.99 -11.08 -23.46
C GLY A 85 -5.99 -11.73 -24.84
N TYR A 86 -5.04 -11.38 -25.68
CA TYR A 86 -5.09 -11.69 -27.11
C TYR A 86 -3.90 -12.51 -27.58
N PHE A 87 -3.65 -13.65 -26.95
CA PHE A 87 -2.69 -14.64 -27.47
C PHE A 87 -3.32 -15.58 -28.51
N GLU A 88 -4.66 -15.64 -28.57
CA GLU A 88 -5.34 -16.34 -29.65
C GLU A 88 -5.69 -15.36 -30.76
N PRO A 89 -5.38 -15.70 -32.03
CA PRO A 89 -5.57 -14.79 -33.16
C PRO A 89 -7.05 -14.47 -33.44
N GLU A 90 -7.98 -15.32 -33.02
CA GLU A 90 -9.41 -15.12 -33.19
C GLU A 90 -10.15 -15.54 -31.92
N PRO A 91 -10.39 -14.63 -30.96
CA PRO A 91 -11.21 -14.95 -29.81
C PRO A 91 -12.64 -15.26 -30.24
N VAL A 92 -13.19 -16.33 -29.71
CA VAL A 92 -14.57 -16.78 -30.00
C VAL A 92 -15.59 -15.75 -29.54
N ASN A 93 -15.23 -14.94 -28.55
CA ASN A 93 -16.07 -13.88 -28.00
C ASN A 93 -15.22 -12.63 -27.73
N LEU A 94 -15.74 -11.44 -28.04
CA LEU A 94 -15.07 -10.16 -27.79
C LEU A 94 -14.86 -9.89 -26.30
N ASP A 95 -15.71 -10.47 -25.45
CA ASP A 95 -15.63 -10.32 -24.00
C ASP A 95 -14.70 -11.35 -23.33
N GLU A 96 -14.19 -12.30 -24.10
CA GLU A 96 -13.19 -13.26 -23.65
C GLU A 96 -11.78 -12.74 -23.97
N GLY A 97 -11.02 -12.47 -22.97
CA GLY A 97 -9.69 -11.94 -23.15
C GLY A 97 -8.70 -12.45 -22.11
N ALA A 98 -8.02 -11.53 -21.44
CA ALA A 98 -6.99 -11.83 -20.45
C ALA A 98 -7.46 -12.75 -19.32
N GLU A 99 -8.73 -12.74 -18.97
CA GLU A 99 -9.31 -13.56 -17.92
C GLU A 99 -9.17 -15.05 -18.19
N ASN A 100 -9.28 -15.47 -19.44
CA ASN A 100 -9.19 -16.91 -19.79
C ASN A 100 -7.78 -17.37 -20.13
N GLN A 101 -6.89 -16.44 -20.47
CA GLN A 101 -5.57 -16.79 -20.97
C GLN A 101 -4.46 -16.55 -19.95
N LEU A 102 -4.55 -15.50 -19.17
CA LEU A 102 -3.49 -15.11 -18.26
C LEU A 102 -3.89 -15.09 -16.79
N CYS A 103 -5.15 -14.81 -16.49
CA CYS A 103 -5.61 -14.79 -15.11
C CYS A 103 -5.99 -16.20 -14.66
N PRO A 104 -5.20 -16.86 -13.79
CA PRO A 104 -5.46 -18.24 -13.38
C PRO A 104 -6.72 -18.38 -12.53
N THR A 105 -7.25 -17.28 -12.01
CA THR A 105 -8.42 -17.27 -11.12
C THR A 105 -9.64 -16.61 -11.75
N GLY A 106 -9.57 -16.17 -13.01
CA GLY A 106 -10.66 -15.45 -13.67
C GLY A 106 -11.02 -14.11 -13.02
N ALA A 107 -10.08 -13.51 -12.27
CA ALA A 107 -10.32 -12.25 -11.56
C ALA A 107 -10.39 -11.03 -12.47
N LEU A 108 -9.85 -11.12 -13.67
CA LEU A 108 -9.84 -10.03 -14.63
C LEU A 108 -11.00 -10.22 -15.61
N LYS A 109 -11.90 -9.28 -15.64
CA LYS A 109 -13.04 -9.23 -16.57
C LYS A 109 -12.83 -8.13 -17.60
N ARG A 110 -13.30 -8.37 -18.81
CA ARG A 110 -13.30 -7.42 -19.89
C ARG A 110 -14.70 -7.35 -20.49
N GLU A 111 -15.20 -6.16 -20.71
CA GLU A 111 -16.49 -5.91 -21.34
C GLU A 111 -16.29 -4.98 -22.53
N TYR A 112 -16.86 -5.31 -23.67
CA TYR A 112 -16.82 -4.47 -24.85
C TYR A 112 -17.74 -3.27 -24.68
N ILE A 113 -17.22 -2.08 -24.91
CA ILE A 113 -17.99 -0.82 -24.86
C ILE A 113 -18.23 -0.32 -26.29
N GLU A 114 -17.17 0.00 -27.00
CA GLU A 114 -17.19 0.45 -28.39
C GLU A 114 -15.81 0.24 -29.03
N ASP A 115 -15.72 0.10 -30.33
CA ASP A 115 -14.41 -0.07 -30.99
C ASP A 115 -13.57 1.20 -30.88
N PRO A 116 -12.36 1.16 -30.42
CA PRO A 116 -11.57 0.01 -29.96
C PRO A 116 -11.56 -0.22 -28.43
N TYR A 117 -12.52 0.30 -27.69
CA TYR A 117 -12.47 0.40 -26.23
C TYR A 117 -13.19 -0.74 -25.52
N TYR A 118 -12.58 -1.19 -24.46
CA TYR A 118 -13.08 -2.18 -23.52
C TYR A 118 -12.97 -1.66 -22.10
N GLU A 119 -13.97 -1.95 -21.27
CA GLU A 119 -13.88 -1.77 -19.83
C GLU A 119 -13.19 -2.97 -19.20
N TYR A 120 -12.29 -2.68 -18.26
CA TYR A 120 -11.63 -3.69 -17.44
C TYR A 120 -12.07 -3.56 -16.00
N SER A 121 -12.59 -4.64 -15.46
CA SER A 121 -12.90 -4.76 -14.04
C SER A 121 -12.10 -5.88 -13.41
N ILE A 122 -11.74 -5.71 -12.14
CA ILE A 122 -10.96 -6.68 -11.39
C ILE A 122 -11.76 -7.13 -10.18
N ILE A 123 -12.16 -8.41 -10.18
CA ILE A 123 -12.82 -9.03 -9.04
C ILE A 123 -11.76 -9.25 -7.97
N ARG A 124 -11.71 -8.33 -6.99
CA ARG A 124 -10.65 -8.28 -5.98
C ARG A 124 -10.59 -9.54 -5.12
N GLU A 125 -11.72 -10.18 -4.88
CA GLU A 125 -11.86 -11.41 -4.09
C GLU A 125 -11.14 -12.58 -4.76
N LEU A 126 -11.21 -12.67 -6.08
CA LEU A 126 -10.57 -13.72 -6.87
C LEU A 126 -9.10 -13.42 -7.18
N CYS A 127 -8.70 -12.15 -7.13
CA CYS A 127 -7.34 -11.77 -7.45
C CYS A 127 -6.35 -12.22 -6.37
N VAL A 128 -5.38 -13.04 -6.73
CA VAL A 128 -4.33 -13.55 -5.83
C VAL A 128 -3.03 -12.72 -5.90
N GLY A 129 -2.95 -11.69 -6.74
CA GLY A 129 -1.76 -10.85 -6.85
C GLY A 129 -0.57 -11.50 -7.57
N CYS A 130 -0.80 -12.49 -8.43
CA CYS A 130 0.27 -13.22 -9.12
C CYS A 130 1.04 -12.40 -10.18
N GLY A 131 0.51 -11.27 -10.62
CA GLY A 131 1.17 -10.35 -11.54
C GLY A 131 1.22 -10.77 -13.01
N LYS A 132 0.66 -11.92 -13.42
CA LYS A 132 0.68 -12.39 -14.81
C LYS A 132 0.06 -11.38 -15.77
N CYS A 133 -1.13 -10.85 -15.44
CA CYS A 133 -1.80 -9.82 -16.24
C CYS A 133 -0.98 -8.53 -16.33
N VAL A 134 -0.32 -8.12 -15.26
CA VAL A 134 0.55 -6.93 -15.24
C VAL A 134 1.76 -7.13 -16.14
N LYS A 135 2.40 -8.31 -16.07
CA LYS A 135 3.53 -8.66 -16.93
C LYS A 135 3.15 -8.60 -18.41
N GLY A 136 2.04 -9.21 -18.77
CA GLY A 136 1.58 -9.19 -20.15
C GLY A 136 1.18 -7.79 -20.60
N CYS A 137 0.49 -7.00 -19.79
CA CYS A 137 0.15 -5.61 -20.09
C CYS A 137 1.39 -4.73 -20.29
N ASN A 138 2.47 -4.99 -19.55
CA ASN A 138 3.75 -4.29 -19.75
C ASN A 138 4.48 -4.70 -21.02
N MET A 139 4.35 -5.96 -21.44
CA MET A 139 5.05 -6.50 -22.62
C MET A 139 4.33 -6.18 -23.94
N PHE A 140 3.01 -6.25 -23.92
CA PHE A 140 2.18 -6.20 -25.13
C PHE A 140 1.20 -5.04 -25.16
N GLY A 141 0.95 -4.38 -24.04
CA GLY A 141 -0.01 -3.30 -23.92
C GLY A 141 0.62 -1.97 -23.50
N ASN A 142 -0.20 -1.11 -22.94
CA ASN A 142 0.19 0.24 -22.52
C ASN A 142 0.69 0.33 -21.06
N GLY A 143 0.81 -0.80 -20.37
CA GLY A 143 1.29 -0.85 -18.99
C GLY A 143 0.29 -0.29 -17.95
N SER A 144 -1.01 -0.22 -18.27
CA SER A 144 -2.01 0.33 -17.37
C SER A 144 -2.40 -0.58 -16.20
N LEU A 145 -2.09 -1.88 -16.27
CA LEU A 145 -2.24 -2.79 -15.15
C LEU A 145 -1.01 -2.76 -14.24
N TYR A 146 -1.21 -2.73 -12.93
CA TYR A 146 -0.15 -2.80 -11.94
C TYR A 146 -0.62 -3.42 -10.64
N LEU A 147 0.31 -3.83 -9.78
CA LEU A 147 0.00 -4.43 -8.49
C LEU A 147 -0.01 -3.35 -7.41
N GLN A 148 -0.98 -3.44 -6.51
CA GLN A 148 -1.06 -2.63 -5.30
C GLN A 148 -1.45 -3.48 -4.09
N VAL A 149 -1.12 -3.00 -2.91
CA VAL A 149 -1.59 -3.58 -1.65
C VAL A 149 -3.02 -3.09 -1.39
N GLY A 150 -3.95 -4.02 -1.23
CA GLY A 150 -5.31 -3.74 -0.77
C GLY A 150 -5.32 -3.56 0.74
N HIS A 151 -5.37 -2.30 1.18
CA HIS A 151 -5.27 -1.97 2.61
C HIS A 151 -6.44 -2.49 3.44
N GLU A 152 -7.58 -2.72 2.81
CA GLU A 152 -8.77 -3.31 3.43
C GLU A 152 -8.56 -4.76 3.90
N ARG A 153 -7.54 -5.44 3.37
CA ARG A 153 -7.18 -6.82 3.71
C ARG A 153 -5.81 -6.94 4.35
N CYS A 154 -4.93 -5.98 4.13
CA CYS A 154 -3.56 -6.02 4.59
C CYS A 154 -3.48 -5.88 6.12
N LEU A 155 -2.83 -6.84 6.79
CA LEU A 155 -2.63 -6.81 8.24
C LEU A 155 -1.55 -5.80 8.67
N ASN A 156 -0.93 -5.12 7.73
CA ASN A 156 0.16 -4.16 7.96
C ASN A 156 1.28 -4.69 8.87
N CYS A 157 1.70 -5.93 8.67
CA CYS A 157 2.72 -6.59 9.46
C CYS A 157 3.98 -5.73 9.61
N ASN A 158 4.57 -5.68 10.80
CA ASN A 158 5.82 -4.94 11.03
C ASN A 158 6.95 -5.42 10.12
N ILE A 159 7.08 -6.75 9.97
CA ILE A 159 7.95 -7.41 9.01
C ILE A 159 7.04 -8.09 7.99
N CYS A 160 7.03 -7.58 6.77
CA CYS A 160 6.20 -8.13 5.71
C CYS A 160 6.96 -9.24 4.98
N SER A 161 6.42 -10.46 4.97
CA SER A 161 7.02 -11.61 4.29
C SER A 161 7.22 -11.36 2.79
N ILE A 162 6.25 -10.69 2.15
CA ILE A 162 6.37 -10.31 0.73
C ILE A 162 7.53 -9.32 0.53
N ALA A 163 7.66 -8.31 1.41
CA ALA A 163 8.74 -7.32 1.30
C ALA A 163 10.11 -7.99 1.45
N THR A 164 10.24 -8.94 2.37
CA THR A 164 11.46 -9.72 2.59
C THR A 164 11.80 -10.60 1.38
N ALA A 165 10.79 -11.22 0.77
CA ALA A 165 10.97 -12.11 -0.38
C ALA A 165 11.06 -11.37 -1.72
N CYS A 166 10.79 -10.06 -1.77
CA CYS A 166 10.73 -9.29 -3.02
C CYS A 166 12.13 -9.05 -3.60
N PRO A 167 12.48 -9.65 -4.74
CA PRO A 167 13.83 -9.52 -5.32
C PRO A 167 14.11 -8.10 -5.85
N ALA A 168 13.06 -7.36 -6.20
CA ALA A 168 13.16 -5.99 -6.71
C ALA A 168 13.02 -4.93 -5.60
N GLN A 169 12.86 -5.36 -4.34
CA GLN A 169 12.64 -4.45 -3.20
C GLN A 169 11.54 -3.40 -3.46
N ALA A 170 10.51 -3.81 -4.21
CA ALA A 170 9.44 -2.92 -4.63
C ALA A 170 8.45 -2.58 -3.51
N PHE A 171 8.47 -3.33 -2.38
CA PHE A 171 7.65 -3.03 -1.20
C PHE A 171 8.28 -1.95 -0.36
N VAL A 172 7.55 -0.86 -0.14
CA VAL A 172 7.98 0.31 0.61
C VAL A 172 6.93 0.69 1.66
N ARG A 173 7.35 1.35 2.73
CA ARG A 173 6.46 1.97 3.69
C ARG A 173 6.09 3.37 3.19
N VAL A 174 4.80 3.66 3.12
CA VAL A 174 4.26 4.96 2.73
C VAL A 174 3.34 5.50 3.83
N PRO A 175 3.16 6.82 3.92
CA PRO A 175 2.20 7.40 4.86
C PRO A 175 0.78 6.89 4.61
N ALA A 176 0.04 6.57 5.68
CA ALA A 176 -1.31 6.02 5.58
C ALA A 176 -2.33 7.00 4.98
N ASP A 177 -2.07 8.30 5.07
CA ASP A 177 -2.88 9.35 4.43
C ASP A 177 -2.72 9.41 2.90
N LYS A 178 -1.61 8.86 2.36
CA LYS A 178 -1.31 8.79 0.93
C LYS A 178 -0.79 7.41 0.53
N PRO A 179 -1.63 6.37 0.66
CA PRO A 179 -1.19 4.98 0.60
C PRO A 179 -0.91 4.48 -0.81
N TYR A 180 -1.27 5.22 -1.86
CA TYR A 180 -1.18 4.76 -3.23
C TYR A 180 -0.03 5.40 -3.99
N LEU A 181 0.78 4.56 -4.65
CA LEU A 181 1.85 4.97 -5.55
C LEU A 181 1.40 4.77 -6.99
N LEU A 182 1.49 5.83 -7.78
CA LEU A 182 1.15 5.81 -9.20
C LEU A 182 2.43 5.60 -10.03
N ARG A 183 2.31 4.86 -11.13
CA ARG A 183 3.41 4.66 -12.09
C ARG A 183 3.85 5.99 -12.69
N GLY A 184 5.15 6.16 -12.89
CA GLY A 184 5.74 7.36 -13.48
C GLY A 184 5.82 8.59 -12.57
N LYS A 185 5.22 8.54 -11.36
CA LYS A 185 5.43 9.59 -10.34
C LYS A 185 6.51 9.25 -9.31
N GLY A 186 7.07 8.05 -9.38
CA GLY A 186 8.07 7.52 -8.44
C GLY A 186 9.53 7.84 -8.78
N LYS A 187 9.81 8.66 -9.76
CA LYS A 187 11.15 9.23 -9.96
C LYS A 187 11.37 10.47 -9.08
N ALA A 188 11.01 10.37 -7.81
CA ALA A 188 11.41 11.34 -6.82
C ALA A 188 12.55 10.74 -6.00
N SER A 189 13.77 11.17 -6.36
CA SER A 189 14.96 11.24 -5.51
C SER A 189 15.27 10.04 -4.60
N GLY A 190 16.03 9.09 -5.11
CA GLY A 190 16.95 8.28 -4.35
C GLY A 190 18.37 8.55 -4.89
N LYS A 191 19.01 9.58 -4.38
CA LYS A 191 20.46 9.69 -4.31
C LYS A 191 20.85 9.46 -2.87
#